data_532c76b1fd33fd46ca64ba88e45f76c0
#
_entry.id   532c76b1fd33fd46ca64ba88e45f76c0
#
_cell.length_a   1.000
_cell.length_b   1.000
_cell.length_c   1.000
_cell.angle_alpha   90.00
_cell.angle_beta   90.00
_cell.angle_gamma   90.00
#
_symmetry.space_group_name_H-M   'P 1'
#
loop_
_entity.id
_entity.type
_entity.pdbx_description
1 polymer ?
#
loop_
_entity_poly.entity_id
_entity_poly.type
_entity_poly.pdbx_seq_one_letter_code
_entity_poly.pdbx_strand_id
1 'polypeptide(L)'
;MATVLNPTYRTRLGYQAALLGGMCYLMSMLLIGGNTATHELIDEHVLNDKLALLAQVMPASMYDNDPIADSELISDSDFFKDPVEVLPARMGNEFAGVALNITVQGWGGPLNFIMAVDASGEILGVRVITHKETPGLADKIELDKDDWITSFDGKSLANTSHIQWAVKKDNGEFDQFTGATITPRAVVGGVYRGLQFYQHWHQQQSTAAQAEESGS
;
A
#
# COMPACT_ATOMS: atom_id res chain seq x y z
N MET A 1 1.42 -29.15 65.55
CA MET A 1 0.47 -28.98 64.42
C MET A 1 0.21 -27.49 64.23
N ALA A 2 0.81 -26.85 63.25
CA ALA A 2 0.58 -25.45 62.98
C ALA A 2 -0.65 -25.33 62.06
N THR A 3 -1.74 -24.79 62.60
CA THR A 3 -2.97 -24.47 61.86
C THR A 3 -2.64 -23.32 60.92
N VAL A 4 -2.55 -23.60 59.62
CA VAL A 4 -2.47 -22.57 58.57
C VAL A 4 -3.80 -21.90 58.53
N LEU A 5 -3.90 -20.72 59.15
CA LEU A 5 -5.08 -19.83 59.08
C LEU A 5 -5.22 -19.36 57.64
N ASN A 6 -6.11 -20.01 56.90
CA ASN A 6 -6.49 -19.56 55.57
C ASN A 6 -7.24 -18.21 55.73
N PRO A 7 -6.70 -17.12 55.25
CA PRO A 7 -7.32 -15.81 55.54
C PRO A 7 -8.65 -15.70 54.81
N THR A 8 -9.74 -15.61 55.57
CA THR A 8 -11.13 -15.59 55.10
C THR A 8 -11.44 -14.40 54.15
N TYR A 9 -10.57 -13.41 54.05
CA TYR A 9 -10.73 -12.30 53.09
C TYR A 9 -10.51 -12.70 51.64
N ARG A 10 -9.73 -13.76 51.37
CA ARG A 10 -9.46 -14.30 50.02
C ARG A 10 -10.70 -14.90 49.36
N THR A 11 -11.69 -15.29 50.13
CA THR A 11 -12.93 -15.87 49.66
C THR A 11 -14.05 -14.84 49.53
N ARG A 12 -13.82 -13.57 49.95
CA ARG A 12 -14.81 -12.51 49.81
C ARG A 12 -14.87 -12.00 48.38
N LEU A 13 -16.08 -11.96 47.83
CA LEU A 13 -16.33 -11.51 46.43
C LEU A 13 -15.70 -10.12 46.16
N GLY A 14 -15.80 -9.16 47.13
CA GLY A 14 -15.22 -7.86 46.99
C GLY A 14 -13.70 -7.84 46.84
N TYR A 15 -12.98 -8.71 47.57
CA TYR A 15 -11.52 -8.84 47.42
C TYR A 15 -11.12 -9.39 46.04
N GLN A 16 -11.84 -10.41 45.56
CA GLN A 16 -11.57 -11.00 44.25
C GLN A 16 -11.88 -10.01 43.14
N ALA A 17 -12.98 -9.25 43.24
CA ALA A 17 -13.35 -8.20 42.29
C ALA A 17 -12.30 -7.06 42.26
N ALA A 18 -11.82 -6.62 43.45
CA ALA A 18 -10.80 -5.58 43.53
C ALA A 18 -9.45 -6.06 42.96
N LEU A 19 -9.05 -7.31 43.20
CA LEU A 19 -7.84 -7.89 42.67
C LEU A 19 -7.90 -8.00 41.13
N LEU A 20 -9.02 -8.51 40.59
CA LEU A 20 -9.23 -8.64 39.16
C LEU A 20 -9.28 -7.25 38.49
N GLY A 21 -10.04 -6.32 39.04
CA GLY A 21 -10.11 -4.94 38.55
C GLY A 21 -8.75 -4.21 38.59
N GLY A 22 -7.99 -4.40 39.65
CA GLY A 22 -6.62 -3.89 39.77
C GLY A 22 -5.66 -4.46 38.71
N MET A 23 -5.72 -5.77 38.47
CA MET A 23 -4.93 -6.39 37.41
C MET A 23 -5.33 -5.90 36.01
N CYS A 24 -6.63 -5.83 35.72
CA CYS A 24 -7.10 -5.29 34.44
C CYS A 24 -6.68 -3.84 34.21
N TYR A 25 -6.78 -2.99 35.27
CA TYR A 25 -6.33 -1.60 35.22
C TYR A 25 -4.83 -1.49 34.96
N LEU A 26 -4.03 -2.27 35.65
CA LEU A 26 -2.58 -2.31 35.50
C LEU A 26 -2.17 -2.75 34.08
N MET A 27 -2.79 -3.79 33.55
CA MET A 27 -2.57 -4.25 32.19
C MET A 27 -2.99 -3.21 31.15
N SER A 28 -4.14 -2.55 31.35
CA SER A 28 -4.60 -1.48 30.46
C SER A 28 -3.64 -0.29 30.46
N MET A 29 -3.14 0.12 31.61
CA MET A 29 -2.13 1.18 31.72
C MET A 29 -0.83 0.81 31.01
N LEU A 30 -0.40 -0.43 31.14
CA LEU A 30 0.82 -0.92 30.51
C LEU A 30 0.70 -0.98 28.99
N LEU A 31 -0.47 -1.41 28.48
CA LEU A 31 -0.78 -1.42 27.05
C LEU A 31 -0.87 0.00 26.47
N ILE A 32 -1.57 0.91 27.13
CA ILE A 32 -1.69 2.31 26.68
C ILE A 32 -0.32 3.00 26.73
N GLY A 33 0.41 2.85 27.82
CA GLY A 33 1.75 3.44 27.98
C GLY A 33 2.75 2.89 26.97
N GLY A 34 2.71 1.58 26.70
CA GLY A 34 3.53 0.95 25.65
C GLY A 34 3.18 1.49 24.26
N ASN A 35 1.89 1.55 23.95
CA ASN A 35 1.44 2.05 22.65
C ASN A 35 1.84 3.52 22.42
N THR A 36 1.62 4.40 23.41
CA THR A 36 2.02 5.82 23.28
C THR A 36 3.51 6.03 23.18
N ALA A 37 4.32 5.25 23.92
CA ALA A 37 5.78 5.35 23.84
C ALA A 37 6.36 4.84 22.52
N THR A 38 5.64 3.94 21.83
CA THR A 38 6.13 3.29 20.60
C THR A 38 5.59 3.98 19.34
N HIS A 39 4.54 4.77 19.46
CA HIS A 39 3.82 5.35 18.31
C HIS A 39 4.74 6.25 17.46
N GLU A 40 5.48 7.15 18.08
CA GLU A 40 6.40 8.05 17.36
C GLU A 40 7.48 7.29 16.57
N LEU A 41 8.04 6.23 17.16
CA LEU A 41 9.05 5.40 16.50
C LEU A 41 8.45 4.61 15.33
N ILE A 42 7.20 4.17 15.44
CA ILE A 42 6.51 3.45 14.36
C ILE A 42 6.25 4.41 13.20
N ASP A 43 5.78 5.62 13.47
CA ASP A 43 5.46 6.61 12.44
C ASP A 43 6.72 7.02 11.66
N GLU A 44 7.86 7.20 12.33
CA GLU A 44 9.15 7.50 11.68
C GLU A 44 9.63 6.35 10.80
N HIS A 45 9.50 5.10 11.27
CA HIS A 45 9.87 3.93 10.46
C HIS A 45 8.94 3.76 9.25
N VAL A 46 7.63 3.93 9.42
CA VAL A 46 6.66 3.85 8.32
C VAL A 46 6.93 4.92 7.25
N LEU A 47 7.29 6.14 7.67
CA LEU A 47 7.66 7.20 6.72
C LEU A 47 8.93 6.85 5.96
N ASN A 48 9.98 6.38 6.66
CA ASN A 48 11.23 5.99 6.03
C ASN A 48 11.06 4.81 5.06
N ASP A 49 10.22 3.83 5.42
CA ASP A 49 9.88 2.70 4.54
C ASP A 49 9.12 3.17 3.28
N LYS A 50 8.17 4.08 3.42
CA LYS A 50 7.47 4.69 2.27
C LYS A 50 8.43 5.44 1.35
N LEU A 51 9.35 6.25 1.91
CA LEU A 51 10.37 6.95 1.13
C LEU A 51 11.31 5.98 0.40
N ALA A 52 11.73 4.92 1.06
CA ALA A 52 12.59 3.90 0.46
C ALA A 52 11.89 3.16 -0.70
N LEU A 53 10.60 2.86 -0.56
CA LEU A 53 9.79 2.25 -1.61
C LEU A 53 9.55 3.22 -2.77
N LEU A 54 9.23 4.47 -2.48
CA LEU A 54 9.06 5.50 -3.50
C LEU A 54 10.34 5.67 -4.34
N ALA A 55 11.51 5.70 -3.69
CA ALA A 55 12.80 5.80 -4.36
C ALA A 55 13.12 4.61 -5.29
N GLN A 56 12.51 3.43 -5.04
CA GLN A 56 12.68 2.25 -5.89
C GLN A 56 11.83 2.31 -7.17
N VAL A 57 10.71 3.04 -7.15
CA VAL A 57 9.80 3.15 -8.31
C VAL A 57 9.93 4.48 -9.02
N MET A 58 10.37 5.53 -8.33
CA MET A 58 10.52 6.88 -8.88
C MET A 58 11.86 7.47 -8.44
N PRO A 59 12.79 7.73 -9.37
CA PRO A 59 14.07 8.35 -9.04
C PRO A 59 13.89 9.74 -8.40
N ALA A 60 14.60 10.01 -7.31
CA ALA A 60 14.54 11.29 -6.61
C ALA A 60 14.97 12.51 -7.47
N SER A 61 15.61 12.27 -8.62
CA SER A 61 15.95 13.32 -9.59
C SER A 61 14.76 13.82 -10.40
N MET A 62 13.61 13.16 -10.34
CA MET A 62 12.42 13.52 -11.10
C MET A 62 11.50 14.51 -10.39
N TYR A 63 11.72 14.78 -9.10
CA TYR A 63 10.85 15.68 -8.33
C TYR A 63 11.66 16.47 -7.30
N ASP A 64 11.16 17.66 -6.93
CA ASP A 64 11.72 18.54 -5.90
C ASP A 64 10.71 18.90 -4.81
N ASN A 65 9.45 18.42 -4.92
CA ASN A 65 8.45 18.51 -3.87
C ASN A 65 8.54 17.32 -2.88
N ASP A 66 7.69 17.31 -1.87
CA ASP A 66 7.50 16.15 -0.97
C ASP A 66 6.22 15.37 -1.36
N PRO A 67 6.33 14.30 -2.17
CA PRO A 67 5.15 13.56 -2.64
C PRO A 67 4.34 12.90 -1.52
N ILE A 68 4.97 12.65 -0.35
CA ILE A 68 4.28 12.05 0.80
C ILE A 68 3.46 13.10 1.53
N ALA A 69 4.01 14.31 1.72
CA ALA A 69 3.28 15.42 2.33
C ALA A 69 2.12 15.90 1.45
N ASP A 70 2.30 15.83 0.12
CA ASP A 70 1.31 16.21 -0.90
C ASP A 70 0.34 15.06 -1.25
N SER A 71 0.40 13.93 -0.54
CA SER A 71 -0.40 12.75 -0.85
C SER A 71 -1.89 12.97 -0.59
N GLU A 72 -2.71 12.42 -1.47
CA GLU A 72 -4.16 12.46 -1.40
C GLU A 72 -4.76 11.05 -1.45
N LEU A 73 -5.81 10.80 -0.65
CA LEU A 73 -6.59 9.57 -0.72
C LEU A 73 -7.81 9.79 -1.61
N ILE A 74 -7.86 9.12 -2.74
CA ILE A 74 -8.93 9.23 -3.71
C ILE A 74 -9.74 7.94 -3.75
N SER A 75 -11.05 8.06 -3.50
CA SER A 75 -11.99 6.95 -3.60
C SER A 75 -12.70 7.03 -4.95
N ASP A 76 -12.43 6.07 -5.82
CA ASP A 76 -13.10 5.92 -7.11
C ASP A 76 -13.51 4.45 -7.28
N SER A 77 -14.79 4.19 -7.04
CA SER A 77 -15.36 2.83 -7.06
C SER A 77 -15.39 2.19 -8.45
N ASP A 78 -15.20 2.97 -9.51
CA ASP A 78 -15.16 2.46 -10.88
C ASP A 78 -13.85 1.70 -11.15
N PHE A 79 -12.79 2.04 -10.44
CA PHE A 79 -11.47 1.41 -10.58
C PHE A 79 -11.12 0.50 -9.40
N PHE A 80 -11.32 0.98 -8.16
CA PHE A 80 -10.89 0.26 -6.95
C PHE A 80 -11.92 0.33 -5.83
N LYS A 81 -12.03 -0.76 -5.06
CA LYS A 81 -12.90 -0.80 -3.87
C LYS A 81 -12.33 0.04 -2.72
N ASP A 82 -11.02 -0.03 -2.54
CA ASP A 82 -10.30 0.70 -1.50
C ASP A 82 -9.77 2.01 -2.08
N PRO A 83 -9.66 3.07 -1.27
CA PRO A 83 -9.07 4.32 -1.71
C PRO A 83 -7.64 4.12 -2.25
N VAL A 84 -7.30 4.84 -3.30
CA VAL A 84 -5.96 4.90 -3.85
C VAL A 84 -5.24 6.10 -3.24
N GLU A 85 -4.07 5.89 -2.65
CA GLU A 85 -3.19 6.96 -2.21
C GLU A 85 -2.39 7.44 -3.42
N VAL A 86 -2.59 8.69 -3.79
CA VAL A 86 -1.94 9.35 -4.92
C VAL A 86 -0.85 10.27 -4.40
N LEU A 87 0.39 10.05 -4.83
CA LEU A 87 1.57 10.80 -4.41
C LEU A 87 2.11 11.56 -5.63
N PRO A 88 1.71 12.83 -5.85
CA PRO A 88 2.12 13.60 -7.01
C PRO A 88 3.58 14.02 -6.91
N ALA A 89 4.33 13.83 -7.98
CA ALA A 89 5.70 14.27 -8.14
C ALA A 89 5.75 15.48 -9.08
N ARG A 90 6.44 16.54 -8.66
CA ARG A 90 6.58 17.79 -9.40
C ARG A 90 8.03 18.22 -9.43
N MET A 91 8.43 18.87 -10.52
CA MET A 91 9.69 19.57 -10.66
C MET A 91 9.41 21.06 -10.83
N GLY A 92 9.61 21.85 -9.79
CA GLY A 92 9.10 23.22 -9.74
C GLY A 92 7.57 23.25 -9.83
N ASN A 93 7.03 23.87 -10.88
CA ASN A 93 5.59 23.93 -11.14
C ASN A 93 5.10 22.89 -12.17
N GLU A 94 6.02 22.10 -12.76
CA GLU A 94 5.64 21.12 -13.78
C GLU A 94 5.35 19.76 -13.15
N PHE A 95 4.29 19.11 -13.63
CA PHE A 95 3.96 17.75 -13.24
C PHE A 95 4.97 16.79 -13.87
N ALA A 96 5.69 16.05 -13.03
CA ALA A 96 6.73 15.12 -13.46
C ALA A 96 6.23 13.67 -13.51
N GLY A 97 5.28 13.33 -12.64
CA GLY A 97 4.72 11.98 -12.54
C GLY A 97 3.92 11.79 -11.26
N VAL A 98 3.51 10.56 -11.01
CA VAL A 98 2.74 10.21 -9.81
C VAL A 98 3.08 8.80 -9.36
N ALA A 99 3.14 8.57 -8.06
CA ALA A 99 3.11 7.23 -7.51
C ALA A 99 1.71 6.93 -6.96
N LEU A 100 1.22 5.73 -7.23
CA LEU A 100 -0.10 5.23 -6.83
C LEU A 100 0.08 4.04 -5.90
N ASN A 101 -0.46 4.14 -4.69
CA ASN A 101 -0.52 3.04 -3.74
C ASN A 101 -1.87 2.33 -3.89
N ILE A 102 -1.84 1.11 -4.39
CA ILE A 102 -3.01 0.36 -4.85
C ILE A 102 -3.14 -0.94 -4.08
N THR A 103 -4.35 -1.23 -3.62
CA THR A 103 -4.70 -2.51 -3.00
C THR A 103 -5.55 -3.34 -3.95
N VAL A 104 -5.15 -4.59 -4.17
CA VAL A 104 -5.92 -5.58 -4.93
C VAL A 104 -6.12 -6.84 -4.12
N GLN A 105 -7.06 -7.68 -4.54
CA GLN A 105 -7.30 -8.98 -3.90
C GLN A 105 -6.43 -10.04 -4.56
N GLY A 106 -5.40 -10.52 -3.84
CA GLY A 106 -4.62 -11.69 -4.19
C GLY A 106 -5.29 -13.01 -3.77
N TRP A 107 -4.54 -14.11 -3.82
CA TRP A 107 -5.02 -15.42 -3.34
C TRP A 107 -5.07 -15.49 -1.81
N GLY A 108 -3.99 -15.09 -1.14
CA GLY A 108 -3.87 -15.13 0.31
C GLY A 108 -4.59 -14.01 1.06
N GLY A 109 -5.06 -12.98 0.34
CA GLY A 109 -5.69 -11.81 0.92
C GLY A 109 -5.38 -10.51 0.17
N PRO A 110 -5.57 -9.35 0.83
CA PRO A 110 -5.17 -8.08 0.26
C PRO A 110 -3.68 -8.06 -0.09
N LEU A 111 -3.38 -7.57 -1.28
CA LEU A 111 -2.05 -7.35 -1.81
C LEU A 111 -1.94 -5.86 -2.14
N ASN A 112 -0.98 -5.20 -1.51
CA ASN A 112 -0.74 -3.78 -1.69
C ASN A 112 0.58 -3.58 -2.44
N PHE A 113 0.56 -2.72 -3.45
CA PHE A 113 1.74 -2.35 -4.23
C PHE A 113 1.73 -0.87 -4.59
N ILE A 114 2.91 -0.31 -4.76
CA ILE A 114 3.11 1.04 -5.29
C ILE A 114 3.54 0.93 -6.75
N MET A 115 2.96 1.76 -7.61
CA MET A 115 3.39 1.94 -8.99
C MET A 115 3.65 3.41 -9.26
N ALA A 116 4.74 3.72 -9.95
CA ALA A 116 5.02 5.06 -10.41
C ALA A 116 4.81 5.18 -11.91
N VAL A 117 4.22 6.29 -12.31
CA VAL A 117 3.91 6.63 -13.71
C VAL A 117 4.45 8.02 -13.99
N ASP A 118 5.14 8.20 -15.10
CA ASP A 118 5.62 9.52 -15.52
C ASP A 118 4.50 10.38 -16.15
N ALA A 119 4.83 11.62 -16.50
CA ALA A 119 3.90 12.54 -17.12
C ALA A 119 3.38 12.06 -18.49
N SER A 120 4.07 11.14 -19.16
CA SER A 120 3.65 10.56 -20.45
C SER A 120 2.69 9.37 -20.29
N GLY A 121 2.50 8.87 -19.06
CA GLY A 121 1.70 7.68 -18.76
C GLY A 121 2.48 6.37 -18.85
N GLU A 122 3.82 6.42 -18.84
CA GLU A 122 4.69 5.26 -18.85
C GLU A 122 5.02 4.84 -17.40
N ILE A 123 4.98 3.52 -17.14
CA ILE A 123 5.32 2.96 -15.83
C ILE A 123 6.83 3.06 -15.61
N LEU A 124 7.23 3.75 -14.55
CA LEU A 124 8.61 3.84 -14.11
C LEU A 124 9.05 2.63 -13.28
N GLY A 125 8.11 2.07 -12.53
CA GLY A 125 8.34 0.89 -11.72
C GLY A 125 7.12 0.48 -10.92
N VAL A 126 7.08 -0.80 -10.52
CA VAL A 126 6.07 -1.37 -9.63
C VAL A 126 6.77 -2.13 -8.51
N ARG A 127 6.37 -1.91 -7.25
CA ARG A 127 6.92 -2.64 -6.09
C ARG A 127 5.81 -3.07 -5.16
N VAL A 128 5.89 -4.31 -4.69
CA VAL A 128 4.96 -4.84 -3.69
C VAL A 128 5.36 -4.32 -2.31
N ILE A 129 4.37 -3.80 -1.57
CA ILE A 129 4.54 -3.28 -0.21
C ILE A 129 4.22 -4.37 0.80
N THR A 130 3.02 -4.95 0.69
CA THR A 130 2.57 -6.02 1.59
C THR A 130 1.69 -7.02 0.85
N HIS A 131 1.81 -8.28 1.24
CA HIS A 131 0.93 -9.34 0.75
C HIS A 131 0.83 -10.48 1.78
N LYS A 132 -0.12 -11.40 1.54
CA LYS A 132 -0.32 -12.63 2.33
C LYS A 132 -0.23 -13.87 1.45
N GLU A 133 0.55 -13.79 0.39
CA GLU A 133 0.71 -14.88 -0.57
C GLU A 133 1.59 -16.01 -0.01
N THR A 134 1.47 -17.20 -0.59
CA THR A 134 2.19 -18.39 -0.13
C THR A 134 3.69 -18.27 -0.43
N PRO A 135 4.57 -18.30 0.59
CA PRO A 135 6.02 -18.25 0.41
C PRO A 135 6.54 -19.38 -0.49
N GLY A 136 7.51 -19.04 -1.36
CA GLY A 136 8.11 -19.98 -2.32
C GLY A 136 7.24 -20.31 -3.53
N LEU A 137 6.02 -19.76 -3.62
CA LEU A 137 5.08 -20.04 -4.71
C LEU A 137 4.60 -18.77 -5.43
N ALA A 138 3.98 -17.87 -4.68
CA ALA A 138 3.39 -16.63 -5.22
C ALA A 138 4.13 -15.36 -4.75
N ASP A 139 5.11 -15.46 -3.89
CA ASP A 139 5.99 -14.40 -3.40
C ASP A 139 7.03 -13.91 -4.45
N LYS A 140 7.08 -14.55 -5.61
CA LYS A 140 7.83 -14.09 -6.80
C LYS A 140 7.39 -12.73 -7.36
N ILE A 141 6.35 -12.16 -6.79
CA ILE A 141 5.97 -10.76 -7.05
C ILE A 141 6.90 -9.76 -6.35
N GLU A 142 7.68 -10.20 -5.35
CA GLU A 142 8.70 -9.40 -4.67
C GLU A 142 9.98 -9.34 -5.50
N LEU A 143 10.56 -8.15 -5.65
CA LEU A 143 11.76 -7.92 -6.47
C LEU A 143 12.99 -8.70 -5.97
N ASP A 144 13.10 -8.95 -4.68
CA ASP A 144 14.20 -9.72 -4.08
C ASP A 144 14.06 -11.24 -4.28
N LYS A 145 12.91 -11.72 -4.75
CA LYS A 145 12.63 -13.13 -5.05
C LYS A 145 12.72 -13.46 -6.54
N ASP A 146 12.27 -12.53 -7.39
CA ASP A 146 12.19 -12.72 -8.85
C ASP A 146 12.12 -11.34 -9.52
N ASP A 147 12.65 -11.20 -10.72
CA ASP A 147 12.59 -9.98 -11.51
C ASP A 147 11.24 -9.78 -12.25
N TRP A 148 10.29 -10.68 -12.05
CA TRP A 148 8.98 -10.65 -12.72
C TRP A 148 8.29 -9.29 -12.63
N ILE A 149 8.36 -8.64 -11.47
CA ILE A 149 7.70 -7.34 -11.23
C ILE A 149 8.26 -6.22 -12.11
N THR A 150 9.48 -6.34 -12.60
CA THR A 150 10.10 -5.36 -13.52
C THR A 150 9.57 -5.47 -14.95
N SER A 151 8.79 -6.52 -15.25
CA SER A 151 8.17 -6.68 -16.60
C SER A 151 7.14 -5.58 -16.91
N PHE A 152 6.74 -4.80 -15.93
CA PHE A 152 5.87 -3.63 -16.10
C PHE A 152 6.61 -2.35 -16.49
N ASP A 153 7.92 -2.28 -16.24
CA ASP A 153 8.72 -1.08 -16.48
C ASP A 153 8.69 -0.70 -17.97
N GLY A 154 8.46 0.58 -18.25
CA GLY A 154 8.36 1.10 -19.62
C GLY A 154 7.04 0.81 -20.34
N LYS A 155 6.07 0.17 -19.69
CA LYS A 155 4.76 -0.10 -20.29
C LYS A 155 3.77 1.03 -20.02
N SER A 156 2.84 1.20 -20.97
CA SER A 156 1.78 2.21 -20.89
C SER A 156 0.53 1.74 -21.62
N LEU A 157 -0.59 2.45 -21.47
CA LEU A 157 -1.81 2.21 -22.25
C LEU A 157 -1.61 2.50 -23.75
N ALA A 158 -0.59 3.30 -24.10
CA ALA A 158 -0.30 3.65 -25.48
C ALA A 158 0.53 2.60 -26.21
N ASN A 159 1.50 1.96 -25.52
CA ASN A 159 2.43 1.00 -26.11
C ASN A 159 2.06 -0.48 -25.89
N THR A 160 1.12 -0.75 -24.98
CA THR A 160 0.67 -2.12 -24.65
C THR A 160 -0.84 -2.22 -24.85
N SER A 161 -1.26 -3.07 -25.77
CA SER A 161 -2.69 -3.23 -26.10
C SER A 161 -3.48 -3.86 -24.93
N HIS A 162 -4.78 -3.57 -24.87
CA HIS A 162 -5.68 -4.10 -23.82
C HIS A 162 -5.56 -5.64 -23.63
N ILE A 163 -5.42 -6.40 -24.73
CA ILE A 163 -5.34 -7.87 -24.68
C ILE A 163 -4.03 -8.32 -24.02
N GLN A 164 -2.95 -7.56 -24.17
CA GLN A 164 -1.65 -7.88 -23.59
C GLN A 164 -1.61 -7.71 -22.06
N TRP A 165 -2.52 -6.91 -21.48
CA TRP A 165 -2.65 -6.73 -20.04
C TRP A 165 -3.32 -7.93 -19.35
N ALA A 166 -2.79 -9.10 -19.61
CA ALA A 166 -3.19 -10.36 -19.00
C ALA A 166 -1.98 -11.30 -18.88
N VAL A 167 -2.13 -12.37 -18.11
CA VAL A 167 -1.10 -13.42 -18.07
C VAL A 167 -1.13 -14.27 -19.35
N LYS A 168 -0.01 -14.87 -19.72
CA LYS A 168 0.14 -15.72 -20.94
C LYS A 168 -0.91 -16.82 -21.03
N LYS A 169 -1.33 -17.38 -19.89
CA LYS A 169 -2.41 -18.37 -19.83
C LYS A 169 -3.75 -17.83 -20.34
N ASP A 170 -3.94 -16.52 -20.26
CA ASP A 170 -5.14 -15.79 -20.70
C ASP A 170 -4.87 -15.02 -22.00
N ASN A 171 -3.86 -15.44 -22.79
CA ASN A 171 -3.40 -14.84 -24.04
C ASN A 171 -2.79 -13.43 -23.91
N GLY A 172 -2.34 -13.06 -22.72
CA GLY A 172 -1.62 -11.82 -22.46
C GLY A 172 -0.12 -11.95 -22.60
N GLU A 173 0.60 -10.91 -22.15
CA GLU A 173 2.06 -10.82 -22.29
C GLU A 173 2.83 -11.30 -21.05
N PHE A 174 2.22 -11.18 -19.85
CA PHE A 174 2.90 -11.42 -18.59
C PHE A 174 2.97 -12.88 -18.21
N ASP A 175 4.10 -13.33 -17.66
CA ASP A 175 4.24 -14.70 -17.18
C ASP A 175 3.35 -14.94 -15.94
N GLN A 176 2.82 -16.15 -15.81
CA GLN A 176 2.20 -16.62 -14.59
C GLN A 176 3.14 -17.55 -13.82
N PHE A 177 2.94 -17.67 -12.53
CA PHE A 177 3.71 -18.60 -11.71
C PHE A 177 3.09 -20.00 -11.74
N THR A 178 3.93 -21.03 -11.86
CA THR A 178 3.47 -22.43 -11.82
C THR A 178 2.85 -22.72 -10.47
N GLY A 179 1.57 -23.11 -10.46
CA GLY A 179 0.82 -23.38 -9.23
C GLY A 179 0.18 -22.15 -8.56
N ALA A 180 0.48 -20.91 -8.99
CA ALA A 180 -0.02 -19.67 -8.40
C ALA A 180 -0.42 -18.63 -9.45
N THR A 181 -1.45 -18.92 -10.24
CA THR A 181 -1.90 -18.05 -11.35
C THR A 181 -2.70 -16.84 -10.89
N ILE A 182 -3.36 -16.92 -9.71
CA ILE A 182 -4.29 -15.87 -9.25
C ILE A 182 -3.54 -14.60 -8.89
N THR A 183 -2.42 -14.71 -8.21
CA THR A 183 -1.62 -13.57 -7.75
C THR A 183 -1.07 -12.72 -8.91
N PRO A 184 -0.39 -13.29 -9.94
CA PRO A 184 0.01 -12.52 -11.11
C PRO A 184 -1.16 -11.87 -11.84
N ARG A 185 -2.31 -12.57 -11.98
CA ARG A 185 -3.52 -11.96 -12.56
C ARG A 185 -4.00 -10.75 -11.77
N ALA A 186 -3.99 -10.84 -10.43
CA ALA A 186 -4.40 -9.74 -9.56
C ALA A 186 -3.48 -8.52 -9.73
N VAL A 187 -2.17 -8.74 -9.79
CA VAL A 187 -1.19 -7.66 -9.98
C VAL A 187 -1.32 -7.05 -11.38
N VAL A 188 -1.31 -7.85 -12.44
CA VAL A 188 -1.45 -7.36 -13.83
C VAL A 188 -2.75 -6.57 -14.00
N GLY A 189 -3.88 -7.11 -13.52
CA GLY A 189 -5.16 -6.42 -13.55
C GLY A 189 -5.20 -5.15 -12.69
N GLY A 190 -4.47 -5.15 -11.56
CA GLY A 190 -4.33 -3.98 -10.70
C GLY A 190 -3.51 -2.87 -11.36
N VAL A 191 -2.36 -3.21 -11.96
CA VAL A 191 -1.50 -2.25 -12.68
C VAL A 191 -2.25 -1.66 -13.88
N TYR A 192 -2.95 -2.49 -14.66
CA TYR A 192 -3.76 -2.00 -15.77
C TYR A 192 -4.84 -1.01 -15.32
N ARG A 193 -5.61 -1.34 -14.28
CA ARG A 193 -6.60 -0.41 -13.70
C ARG A 193 -5.95 0.83 -13.11
N GLY A 194 -4.76 0.70 -12.53
CA GLY A 194 -3.97 1.83 -12.04
C GLY A 194 -3.61 2.83 -13.13
N LEU A 195 -3.22 2.35 -14.32
CA LEU A 195 -2.99 3.22 -15.49
C LEU A 195 -4.28 3.91 -15.98
N GLN A 196 -5.40 3.19 -15.97
CA GLN A 196 -6.70 3.78 -16.34
C GLN A 196 -7.13 4.83 -15.32
N PHE A 197 -6.97 4.56 -14.03
CA PHE A 197 -7.20 5.52 -12.94
C PHE A 197 -6.30 6.75 -13.10
N TYR A 198 -5.00 6.56 -13.35
CA TYR A 198 -4.06 7.66 -13.61
C TYR A 198 -4.55 8.56 -14.75
N GLN A 199 -4.94 7.97 -15.88
CA GLN A 199 -5.42 8.72 -17.04
C GLN A 199 -6.67 9.54 -16.70
N HIS A 200 -7.62 8.96 -15.97
CA HIS A 200 -8.83 9.63 -15.51
C HIS A 200 -8.52 10.79 -14.55
N TRP A 201 -7.71 10.52 -13.53
CA TRP A 201 -7.27 11.51 -12.56
C TRP A 201 -6.51 12.67 -13.21
N HIS A 202 -5.56 12.38 -14.10
CA HIS A 202 -4.76 13.39 -14.77
C HIS A 202 -5.63 14.30 -15.67
N GLN A 203 -6.64 13.76 -16.35
CA GLN A 203 -7.59 14.52 -17.13
C GLN A 203 -8.43 15.46 -16.25
N GLN A 204 -8.87 15.00 -15.08
CA GLN A 204 -9.62 15.84 -14.14
C GLN A 204 -8.78 17.00 -13.63
N GLN A 205 -7.52 16.75 -13.23
CA GLN A 205 -6.60 17.80 -12.80
C GLN A 205 -6.34 18.85 -13.89
N SER A 206 -6.11 18.40 -15.12
CA SER A 206 -5.90 19.30 -16.27
C SER A 206 -7.11 20.17 -16.57
N THR A 207 -8.31 19.63 -16.42
CA THR A 207 -9.57 20.36 -16.64
C THR A 207 -9.82 21.39 -15.52
N ALA A 208 -9.51 21.04 -14.28
CA ALA A 208 -9.64 21.93 -13.13
C ALA A 208 -8.68 23.14 -13.25
N ALA A 209 -7.42 22.90 -13.62
CA ALA A 209 -6.44 23.95 -13.82
C ALA A 209 -6.85 24.94 -14.93
N GLN A 210 -7.39 24.44 -16.06
CA GLN A 210 -7.88 25.29 -17.14
C GLN A 210 -9.11 26.12 -16.74
N ALA A 211 -9.96 25.59 -15.87
CA ALA A 211 -11.13 26.32 -15.37
C ALA A 211 -10.74 27.49 -14.45
N GLU A 212 -9.70 27.33 -13.64
CA GLU A 212 -9.17 28.39 -12.78
C GLU A 212 -8.52 29.52 -13.59
N GLU A 213 -7.74 29.19 -14.64
CA GLU A 213 -7.13 30.20 -15.52
C GLU A 213 -8.16 30.98 -16.33
N SER A 214 -9.29 30.38 -16.71
CA SER A 214 -10.34 31.04 -17.49
C SER A 214 -11.30 31.89 -16.66
N GLY A 215 -11.26 31.78 -15.32
CA GLY A 215 -12.11 32.52 -14.37
C GLY A 215 -11.46 33.75 -13.74
N SER A 216 -10.16 34.02 -14.04
CA SER A 216 -9.37 35.15 -13.54
C SER A 216 -9.24 36.24 -14.58
#